data_4f35b8462a101d3d836ee959c554cc5e
#
_entry.id   4f35b8462a101d3d836ee959c554cc5e
#
_cell.length_a   1.000
_cell.length_b   1.000
_cell.length_c   1.000
_cell.angle_alpha   90.00
_cell.angle_beta   90.00
_cell.angle_gamma   90.00
#
_symmetry.space_group_name_H-M   'P 1'
#
loop_
_entity.id
_entity.type
_entity.pdbx_description
1 polymer ?
#
loop_
_entity_poly.entity_id
_entity_poly.type
_entity_poly.pdbx_seq_one_letter_code
_entity_poly.pdbx_strand_id
1 'polypeptide(L)'
;MAKIIKFDTEARAKMLKGVNTLANAVKVTLGPKGRNVVMDKSYGAPRTTKDGVSVAKEIELDDKFENMGAQMVKEVASKTNEEAGDGTTTATILAQAIVTEGVKYVTAGMNPMDVKRGIDAAVEIVKQNLVSSAKKVKDSDEIAQVGTISANGDKEIGTMIAKAMQ
;
A
#
# COMPACT_ATOMS: atom_id res chain seq x y z
N MET A 1 -26.21 -17.90 -3.36
CA MET A 1 -25.14 -18.13 -4.37
C MET A 1 -24.29 -19.32 -3.93
N ALA A 2 -23.96 -20.24 -4.85
CA ALA A 2 -23.02 -21.32 -4.57
C ALA A 2 -21.60 -20.74 -4.35
N LYS A 3 -20.87 -21.31 -3.38
CA LYS A 3 -19.49 -20.94 -3.13
C LYS A 3 -18.57 -21.73 -4.05
N ILE A 4 -17.59 -21.08 -4.66
CA ILE A 4 -16.52 -21.71 -5.43
C ILE A 4 -15.35 -21.93 -4.49
N ILE A 5 -14.83 -23.15 -4.43
CA ILE A 5 -13.70 -23.51 -3.56
C ILE A 5 -12.51 -23.85 -4.45
N LYS A 6 -11.35 -23.31 -4.13
CA LYS A 6 -10.06 -23.63 -4.76
C LYS A 6 -9.03 -23.93 -3.68
N PHE A 7 -8.07 -24.77 -4.02
CA PHE A 7 -7.07 -25.27 -3.07
C PHE A 7 -5.65 -25.03 -3.57
N ASP A 8 -4.72 -25.08 -2.65
CA ASP A 8 -3.28 -25.15 -2.87
C ASP A 8 -2.71 -24.13 -3.86
N THR A 9 -1.95 -24.61 -4.81
CA THR A 9 -1.17 -23.80 -5.75
C THR A 9 -2.06 -22.92 -6.63
N GLU A 10 -3.21 -23.42 -7.07
CA GLU A 10 -4.13 -22.65 -7.92
C GLU A 10 -4.72 -21.46 -7.17
N ALA A 11 -5.16 -21.69 -5.93
CA ALA A 11 -5.71 -20.62 -5.09
C ALA A 11 -4.65 -19.55 -4.81
N ARG A 12 -3.44 -19.98 -4.39
CA ARG A 12 -2.32 -19.07 -4.11
C ARG A 12 -1.89 -18.27 -5.33
N ALA A 13 -1.77 -18.90 -6.49
CA ALA A 13 -1.36 -18.23 -7.72
C ALA A 13 -2.35 -17.13 -8.13
N LYS A 14 -3.66 -17.38 -8.04
CA LYS A 14 -4.68 -16.38 -8.34
C LYS A 14 -4.67 -15.22 -7.35
N MET A 15 -4.61 -15.52 -6.05
CA MET A 15 -4.52 -14.46 -5.04
C MET A 15 -3.26 -13.62 -5.22
N LEU A 16 -2.10 -14.23 -5.46
CA LEU A 16 -0.85 -13.51 -5.72
C LEU A 16 -0.94 -12.64 -6.98
N LYS A 17 -1.61 -13.11 -8.02
CA LYS A 17 -1.87 -12.31 -9.23
C LYS A 17 -2.68 -11.06 -8.90
N GLY A 18 -3.72 -11.18 -8.09
CA GLY A 18 -4.51 -10.04 -7.61
C GLY A 18 -3.70 -9.04 -6.79
N VAL A 19 -2.90 -9.53 -5.84
CA VAL A 19 -1.93 -8.72 -5.07
C VAL A 19 -1.02 -7.94 -6.01
N ASN A 20 -0.43 -8.61 -6.99
CA ASN A 20 0.49 -8.00 -7.94
C ASN A 20 -0.21 -6.98 -8.86
N THR A 21 -1.40 -7.26 -9.34
CA THR A 21 -2.17 -6.35 -10.19
C THR A 21 -2.43 -5.03 -9.48
N LEU A 22 -2.96 -5.07 -8.26
CA LEU A 22 -3.21 -3.86 -7.48
C LEU A 22 -1.92 -3.13 -7.13
N ALA A 23 -0.94 -3.83 -6.57
CA ALA A 23 0.30 -3.21 -6.14
C ALA A 23 1.08 -2.57 -7.30
N ASN A 24 1.09 -3.18 -8.47
CA ASN A 24 1.74 -2.62 -9.66
C ASN A 24 1.04 -1.35 -10.16
N ALA A 25 -0.29 -1.28 -10.08
CA ALA A 25 -1.04 -0.07 -10.42
C ALA A 25 -0.74 1.08 -9.44
N VAL A 26 -0.65 0.79 -8.14
CA VAL A 26 -0.32 1.77 -7.11
C VAL A 26 1.16 2.20 -7.18
N LYS A 27 2.06 1.26 -7.44
CA LYS A 27 3.51 1.48 -7.46
C LYS A 27 3.97 2.58 -8.41
N VAL A 28 3.25 2.79 -9.52
CA VAL A 28 3.63 3.83 -10.51
C VAL A 28 3.50 5.24 -9.96
N THR A 29 2.80 5.45 -8.85
CA THR A 29 2.64 6.75 -8.19
C THR A 29 3.79 7.09 -7.24
N LEU A 30 4.73 6.16 -6.96
CA LEU A 30 5.74 6.30 -5.92
C LEU A 30 6.83 7.31 -6.28
N GLY A 31 7.12 8.18 -5.33
CA GLY A 31 8.31 9.02 -5.28
C GLY A 31 8.37 10.15 -6.31
N PRO A 32 9.54 10.79 -6.48
CA PRO A 32 9.71 11.98 -7.33
C PRO A 32 9.43 11.73 -8.82
N LYS A 33 9.60 10.49 -9.27
CA LYS A 33 9.27 10.05 -10.64
C LYS A 33 7.88 9.44 -10.76
N GLY A 34 7.07 9.54 -9.70
CA GLY A 34 5.70 9.04 -9.68
C GLY A 34 4.86 9.64 -10.80
N ARG A 35 4.03 8.80 -11.41
CA ARG A 35 3.15 9.16 -12.53
C ARG A 35 1.72 9.24 -12.07
N ASN A 36 0.92 10.00 -12.80
CA ASN A 36 -0.52 9.99 -12.64
C ASN A 36 -1.09 8.67 -13.16
N VAL A 37 -2.09 8.17 -12.45
CA VAL A 37 -2.95 7.09 -12.91
C VAL A 37 -4.27 7.70 -13.39
N VAL A 38 -4.71 7.29 -14.57
CA VAL A 38 -6.02 7.67 -15.13
C VAL A 38 -6.96 6.50 -14.89
N MET A 39 -8.06 6.77 -14.24
CA MET A 39 -9.09 5.76 -13.92
C MET A 39 -10.39 6.13 -14.61
N ASP A 40 -11.00 5.14 -15.24
CA ASP A 40 -12.33 5.29 -15.81
C ASP A 40 -13.38 5.44 -14.70
N LYS A 41 -14.46 6.13 -15.02
CA LYS A 41 -15.63 6.27 -14.16
C LYS A 41 -16.89 5.87 -14.91
N SER A 42 -17.80 5.21 -14.21
CA SER A 42 -19.10 4.85 -14.77
C SER A 42 -19.90 6.07 -15.24
N TYR A 43 -19.64 7.24 -14.67
CA TYR A 43 -20.27 8.52 -15.04
C TYR A 43 -19.24 9.65 -14.95
N GLY A 44 -19.20 10.51 -15.97
CA GLY A 44 -18.35 11.70 -16.02
C GLY A 44 -16.99 11.45 -16.66
N ALA A 45 -16.10 12.44 -16.53
CA ALA A 45 -14.75 12.37 -17.07
C ALA A 45 -13.86 11.40 -16.26
N PRO A 46 -12.86 10.75 -16.89
CA PRO A 46 -11.88 9.94 -16.19
C PRO A 46 -11.19 10.73 -15.06
N ARG A 47 -10.96 10.06 -13.94
CA ARG A 47 -10.25 10.65 -12.81
C ARG A 47 -8.74 10.43 -12.94
N THR A 48 -7.97 11.51 -12.81
CA THR A 48 -6.51 11.45 -12.78
C THR A 48 -6.00 11.73 -11.37
N THR A 49 -5.14 10.87 -10.84
CA THR A 49 -4.57 11.03 -9.49
C THR A 49 -3.14 10.48 -9.39
N LYS A 50 -2.38 11.01 -8.43
CA LYS A 50 -1.10 10.44 -7.97
C LYS A 50 -1.23 9.76 -6.61
N ASP A 51 -2.39 9.87 -5.97
CA ASP A 51 -2.62 9.31 -4.65
C ASP A 51 -2.81 7.80 -4.72
N GLY A 52 -1.88 7.05 -4.09
CA GLY A 52 -1.86 5.60 -4.13
C GLY A 52 -3.09 4.95 -3.47
N VAL A 53 -3.62 5.51 -2.38
CA VAL A 53 -4.80 4.95 -1.73
C VAL A 53 -6.05 5.16 -2.57
N SER A 54 -6.17 6.28 -3.28
CA SER A 54 -7.27 6.52 -4.23
C SER A 54 -7.23 5.51 -5.37
N VAL A 55 -6.03 5.24 -5.92
CA VAL A 55 -5.87 4.21 -6.96
C VAL A 55 -6.26 2.83 -6.42
N ALA A 56 -5.77 2.46 -5.23
CA ALA A 56 -6.07 1.16 -4.63
C ALA A 56 -7.57 0.93 -4.42
N LYS A 57 -8.30 1.97 -4.00
CA LYS A 57 -9.74 1.88 -3.72
C LYS A 57 -10.59 1.61 -4.95
N GLU A 58 -10.18 2.08 -6.12
CA GLU A 58 -10.94 1.92 -7.37
C GLU A 58 -10.69 0.56 -8.07
N ILE A 59 -9.65 -0.18 -7.68
CA ILE A 59 -9.32 -1.44 -8.35
C ILE A 59 -10.26 -2.54 -7.90
N GLU A 60 -10.96 -3.12 -8.88
CA GLU A 60 -11.74 -4.35 -8.77
C GLU A 60 -11.39 -5.28 -9.93
N LEU A 61 -11.33 -6.58 -9.68
CA LEU A 61 -10.94 -7.59 -10.65
C LEU A 61 -12.09 -8.58 -10.90
N ASP A 62 -12.27 -8.98 -12.15
CA ASP A 62 -13.36 -9.88 -12.56
C ASP A 62 -13.25 -11.27 -11.93
N ASP A 63 -12.04 -11.84 -11.86
CA ASP A 63 -11.83 -13.12 -11.20
C ASP A 63 -11.91 -12.96 -9.68
N LYS A 64 -12.86 -13.66 -9.05
CA LYS A 64 -13.12 -13.55 -7.60
C LYS A 64 -11.91 -13.85 -6.73
N PHE A 65 -11.04 -14.78 -7.11
CA PHE A 65 -9.84 -15.12 -6.33
C PHE A 65 -8.74 -14.10 -6.52
N GLU A 66 -8.57 -13.58 -7.72
CA GLU A 66 -7.68 -12.43 -7.95
C GLU A 66 -8.17 -11.21 -7.19
N ASN A 67 -9.47 -10.94 -7.23
CA ASN A 67 -10.05 -9.82 -6.49
C ASN A 67 -9.88 -9.97 -4.97
N MET A 68 -9.97 -11.18 -4.41
CA MET A 68 -9.67 -11.40 -2.98
C MET A 68 -8.23 -10.99 -2.64
N GLY A 69 -7.25 -11.34 -3.47
CA GLY A 69 -5.86 -10.91 -3.31
C GLY A 69 -5.70 -9.39 -3.39
N ALA A 70 -6.36 -8.76 -4.35
CA ALA A 70 -6.39 -7.30 -4.47
C ALA A 70 -7.01 -6.63 -3.24
N GLN A 71 -8.15 -7.13 -2.74
CA GLN A 71 -8.82 -6.59 -1.56
C GLN A 71 -7.94 -6.65 -0.28
N MET A 72 -7.14 -7.71 -0.11
CA MET A 72 -6.20 -7.79 1.02
C MET A 72 -5.18 -6.65 1.00
N VAL A 73 -4.63 -6.32 -0.17
CA VAL A 73 -3.67 -5.22 -0.30
C VAL A 73 -4.37 -3.85 -0.23
N LYS A 74 -5.61 -3.75 -0.73
CA LYS A 74 -6.46 -2.57 -0.56
C LYS A 74 -6.68 -2.26 0.93
N GLU A 75 -6.90 -3.28 1.75
CA GLU A 75 -7.04 -3.12 3.21
C GLU A 75 -5.76 -2.59 3.85
N VAL A 76 -4.57 -3.06 3.43
CA VAL A 76 -3.28 -2.52 3.90
C VAL A 76 -3.17 -1.03 3.60
N ALA A 77 -3.48 -0.61 2.37
CA ALA A 77 -3.45 0.79 1.99
C ALA A 77 -4.44 1.64 2.81
N SER A 78 -5.65 1.14 3.03
CA SER A 78 -6.70 1.83 3.80
C SER A 78 -6.31 1.98 5.27
N LYS A 79 -5.84 0.92 5.92
CA LYS A 79 -5.37 0.98 7.32
C LYS A 79 -4.20 1.94 7.49
N THR A 80 -3.24 1.92 6.58
CA THR A 80 -2.10 2.86 6.63
C THR A 80 -2.60 4.30 6.53
N ASN A 81 -3.58 4.56 5.67
CA ASN A 81 -4.18 5.88 5.54
C ASN A 81 -4.93 6.32 6.80
N GLU A 82 -5.64 5.41 7.46
CA GLU A 82 -6.39 5.69 8.68
C GLU A 82 -5.47 5.99 9.87
N GLU A 83 -4.37 5.24 10.00
CA GLU A 83 -3.45 5.35 11.13
C GLU A 83 -2.42 6.48 10.97
N ALA A 84 -1.90 6.70 9.77
CA ALA A 84 -0.80 7.63 9.52
C ALA A 84 -1.13 8.75 8.51
N GLY A 85 -2.13 8.57 7.65
CA GLY A 85 -2.49 9.54 6.60
C GLY A 85 -1.47 9.63 5.45
N ASP A 86 -0.35 8.91 5.54
CA ASP A 86 0.75 8.91 4.56
C ASP A 86 1.41 7.52 4.48
N GLY A 87 2.25 7.30 3.45
CA GLY A 87 2.98 6.05 3.28
C GLY A 87 2.16 4.91 2.68
N THR A 88 0.97 5.14 2.18
CA THR A 88 0.06 4.12 1.64
C THR A 88 0.67 3.35 0.47
N THR A 89 1.34 4.03 -0.45
CA THR A 89 2.04 3.41 -1.59
C THR A 89 3.19 2.55 -1.11
N THR A 90 3.99 3.02 -0.15
CA THR A 90 5.11 2.26 0.44
C THR A 90 4.60 1.00 1.13
N ALA A 91 3.55 1.10 1.95
CA ALA A 91 2.93 -0.04 2.62
C ALA A 91 2.40 -1.09 1.63
N THR A 92 1.77 -0.64 0.53
CA THR A 92 1.30 -1.50 -0.55
C THR A 92 2.43 -2.29 -1.20
N ILE A 93 3.56 -1.63 -1.49
CA ILE A 93 4.73 -2.26 -2.11
C ILE A 93 5.40 -3.25 -1.14
N LEU A 94 5.50 -2.90 0.14
CA LEU A 94 6.03 -3.80 1.16
C LEU A 94 5.14 -5.03 1.32
N ALA A 95 3.83 -4.88 1.36
CA ALA A 95 2.89 -5.99 1.40
C ALA A 95 3.06 -6.92 0.18
N GLN A 96 3.17 -6.35 -1.03
CA GLN A 96 3.45 -7.12 -2.23
C GLN A 96 4.75 -7.93 -2.11
N ALA A 97 5.84 -7.29 -1.67
CA ALA A 97 7.14 -7.94 -1.54
C ALA A 97 7.09 -9.08 -0.52
N ILE A 98 6.53 -8.84 0.67
CA ILE A 98 6.42 -9.84 1.75
C ILE A 98 5.58 -11.04 1.28
N VAL A 99 4.43 -10.80 0.66
CA VAL A 99 3.55 -11.88 0.17
C VAL A 99 4.24 -12.65 -0.95
N THR A 100 4.86 -11.96 -1.92
CA THR A 100 5.53 -12.60 -3.05
C THR A 100 6.68 -13.50 -2.60
N GLU A 101 7.52 -13.02 -1.70
CA GLU A 101 8.62 -13.83 -1.15
C GLU A 101 8.09 -14.93 -0.24
N GLY A 102 7.15 -14.63 0.66
CA GLY A 102 6.57 -15.64 1.57
C GLY A 102 5.92 -16.81 0.84
N VAL A 103 5.20 -16.56 -0.25
CA VAL A 103 4.58 -17.62 -1.08
C VAL A 103 5.63 -18.55 -1.70
N LYS A 104 6.82 -18.05 -2.07
CA LYS A 104 7.91 -18.90 -2.59
C LYS A 104 8.34 -19.93 -1.56
N TYR A 105 8.55 -19.54 -0.32
CA TYR A 105 8.95 -20.44 0.76
C TYR A 105 7.87 -21.48 1.08
N VAL A 106 6.61 -21.06 1.14
CA VAL A 106 5.48 -21.97 1.35
C VAL A 106 5.36 -22.98 0.19
N THR A 107 5.53 -22.53 -1.05
CA THR A 107 5.51 -23.39 -2.23
C THR A 107 6.67 -24.36 -2.25
N ALA A 108 7.83 -23.96 -1.71
CA ALA A 108 8.99 -24.84 -1.53
C ALA A 108 8.83 -25.85 -0.37
N GLY A 109 7.70 -25.87 0.33
CA GLY A 109 7.39 -26.84 1.37
C GLY A 109 7.68 -26.38 2.81
N MET A 110 8.05 -25.12 3.03
CA MET A 110 8.19 -24.59 4.37
C MET A 110 6.83 -24.46 5.07
N ASN A 111 6.83 -24.70 6.37
CA ASN A 111 5.61 -24.53 7.16
C ASN A 111 5.18 -23.05 7.17
N PRO A 112 3.95 -22.71 6.74
CA PRO A 112 3.46 -21.33 6.68
C PRO A 112 3.49 -20.61 8.02
N MET A 113 3.27 -21.34 9.13
CA MET A 113 3.30 -20.75 10.47
C MET A 113 4.72 -20.40 10.93
N ASP A 114 5.73 -21.12 10.46
CA ASP A 114 7.14 -20.78 10.73
C ASP A 114 7.56 -19.55 9.91
N VAL A 115 7.14 -19.47 8.65
CA VAL A 115 7.34 -18.29 7.81
C VAL A 115 6.69 -17.07 8.47
N LYS A 116 5.44 -17.21 8.96
CA LYS A 116 4.75 -16.12 9.68
C LYS A 116 5.51 -15.69 10.91
N ARG A 117 5.97 -16.61 11.75
CA ARG A 117 6.76 -16.28 12.95
C ARG A 117 8.04 -15.52 12.61
N GLY A 118 8.71 -15.90 11.53
CA GLY A 118 9.89 -15.18 11.04
C GLY A 118 9.58 -13.77 10.60
N ILE A 119 8.46 -13.57 9.89
CA ILE A 119 7.99 -12.24 9.48
C ILE A 119 7.66 -11.37 10.70
N ASP A 120 6.91 -11.90 11.67
CA ASP A 120 6.54 -11.18 12.89
C ASP A 120 7.78 -10.73 13.67
N ALA A 121 8.77 -11.60 13.85
CA ALA A 121 10.03 -11.28 14.51
C ALA A 121 10.83 -10.20 13.76
N ALA A 122 10.91 -10.28 12.44
CA ALA A 122 11.57 -9.28 11.62
C ALA A 122 10.87 -7.91 11.71
N VAL A 123 9.54 -7.88 11.70
CA VAL A 123 8.74 -6.64 11.82
C VAL A 123 9.04 -5.92 13.13
N GLU A 124 9.14 -6.63 14.26
CA GLU A 124 9.47 -6.01 15.55
C GLU A 124 10.86 -5.37 15.56
N ILE A 125 11.85 -6.01 14.96
CA ILE A 125 13.20 -5.45 14.83
C ILE A 125 13.20 -4.22 13.93
N VAL A 126 12.53 -4.28 12.77
CA VAL A 126 12.41 -3.15 11.84
C VAL A 126 11.71 -1.97 12.52
N LYS A 127 10.62 -2.22 13.24
CA LYS A 127 9.88 -1.19 13.97
C LYS A 127 10.76 -0.47 15.00
N GLN A 128 11.53 -1.21 15.80
CA GLN A 128 12.46 -0.64 16.77
C GLN A 128 13.51 0.25 16.07
N ASN A 129 14.09 -0.23 14.97
CA ASN A 129 15.07 0.53 14.19
C ASN A 129 14.46 1.80 13.56
N LEU A 130 13.24 1.72 13.05
CA LEU A 130 12.54 2.89 12.50
C LEU A 130 12.29 3.95 13.57
N VAL A 131 11.83 3.55 14.75
CA VAL A 131 11.62 4.48 15.89
C VAL A 131 12.94 5.14 16.31
N SER A 132 14.04 4.39 16.38
CA SER A 132 15.36 4.93 16.75
C SER A 132 15.94 5.87 15.69
N SER A 133 15.61 5.64 14.41
CA SER A 133 16.10 6.44 13.28
C SER A 133 15.21 7.61 12.94
N ALA A 134 13.99 7.65 13.48
CA ALA A 134 13.01 8.69 13.20
C ALA A 134 13.46 10.06 13.70
N LYS A 135 13.45 11.04 12.80
CA LYS A 135 13.70 12.44 13.15
C LYS A 135 12.40 13.09 13.61
N LYS A 136 12.40 13.66 14.81
CA LYS A 136 11.27 14.47 15.28
C LYS A 136 11.26 15.82 14.54
N VAL A 137 10.10 16.20 14.05
CA VAL A 137 9.87 17.54 13.48
C VAL A 137 10.01 18.58 14.58
N LYS A 138 10.77 19.67 14.33
CA LYS A 138 11.15 20.65 15.37
C LYS A 138 10.65 22.06 15.09
N ASP A 139 10.51 22.44 13.85
CA ASP A 139 10.17 23.80 13.47
C ASP A 139 9.08 23.86 12.40
N SER A 140 8.59 25.09 12.17
CA SER A 140 7.51 25.36 11.21
C SER A 140 7.88 25.02 9.77
N ASP A 141 9.16 25.17 9.41
CA ASP A 141 9.61 24.86 8.05
C ASP A 141 9.63 23.35 7.80
N GLU A 142 10.03 22.55 8.78
CA GLU A 142 9.94 21.09 8.70
C GLU A 142 8.48 20.61 8.64
N ILE A 143 7.57 21.25 9.40
CA ILE A 143 6.12 20.96 9.31
C ILE A 143 5.60 21.30 7.91
N ALA A 144 5.97 22.46 7.35
CA ALA A 144 5.57 22.86 6.00
C ALA A 144 6.09 21.90 4.93
N GLN A 145 7.31 21.38 5.08
CA GLN A 145 7.88 20.39 4.16
C GLN A 145 7.11 19.06 4.19
N VAL A 146 6.81 18.55 5.39
CA VAL A 146 6.02 17.32 5.55
C VAL A 146 4.61 17.53 4.99
N GLY A 147 3.96 18.65 5.34
CA GLY A 147 2.65 19.00 4.82
C GLY A 147 2.62 19.12 3.29
N THR A 148 3.67 19.70 2.69
CA THR A 148 3.81 19.81 1.24
C THR A 148 3.90 18.43 0.58
N ILE A 149 4.66 17.49 1.15
CA ILE A 149 4.78 16.13 0.64
C ILE A 149 3.44 15.42 0.72
N SER A 150 2.77 15.48 1.86
CA SER A 150 1.44 14.87 2.07
C SER A 150 0.37 15.45 1.15
N ALA A 151 0.52 16.73 0.77
CA ALA A 151 -0.35 17.41 -0.20
C ALA A 151 0.09 17.21 -1.68
N ASN A 152 0.82 16.13 -1.98
CA ASN A 152 1.32 15.83 -3.33
C ASN A 152 2.17 16.95 -3.98
N GLY A 153 2.90 17.72 -3.18
CA GLY A 153 3.81 18.77 -3.63
C GLY A 153 3.21 20.18 -3.59
N ASP A 154 2.00 20.34 -3.07
CA ASP A 154 1.37 21.65 -2.92
C ASP A 154 1.95 22.41 -1.71
N LYS A 155 2.78 23.43 -2.02
CA LYS A 155 3.45 24.25 -1.02
C LYS A 155 2.51 25.19 -0.26
N GLU A 156 1.41 25.63 -0.88
CA GLU A 156 0.46 26.52 -0.22
C GLU A 156 -0.27 25.76 0.89
N ILE A 157 -0.70 24.54 0.61
CA ILE A 157 -1.32 23.66 1.60
C ILE A 157 -0.31 23.35 2.71
N GLY A 158 0.94 22.99 2.38
CA GLY A 158 1.98 22.73 3.37
C GLY A 158 2.22 23.90 4.31
N THR A 159 2.27 25.12 3.77
CA THR A 159 2.44 26.35 4.56
C THR A 159 1.22 26.65 5.43
N MET A 160 0.00 26.43 4.92
CA MET A 160 -1.22 26.58 5.72
C MET A 160 -1.25 25.63 6.91
N ILE A 161 -0.88 24.35 6.70
CA ILE A 161 -0.79 23.36 7.77
C ILE A 161 0.21 23.80 8.83
N ALA A 162 1.40 24.25 8.42
CA ALA A 162 2.42 24.71 9.35
C ALA A 162 1.95 25.90 10.19
N LYS A 163 1.23 26.85 9.60
CA LYS A 163 0.63 27.98 10.33
C LYS A 163 -0.46 27.56 11.30
N ALA A 164 -1.25 26.54 10.95
CA ALA A 164 -2.32 26.05 11.82
C ALA A 164 -1.80 25.24 13.03
N MET A 165 -0.56 24.74 12.96
CA MET A 165 0.09 23.97 14.02
C MET A 165 0.98 24.80 14.95
N GLN A 166 1.12 26.10 14.71
CA GLN A 166 1.79 27.07 15.60
C GLN A 166 0.84 27.54 16.73
#